data_a39bb849ded42462b21f1fb6cf313686
#
_entry.id   a39bb849ded42462b21f1fb6cf313686
#
_cell.length_a   1.000
_cell.length_b   1.000
_cell.length_c   1.000
_cell.angle_alpha   90.00
_cell.angle_beta   90.00
_cell.angle_gamma   90.00
#
_symmetry.space_group_name_H-M   'P 1'
#
loop_
_entity.id
_entity.type
_entity.pdbx_description
1 polymer ?
#
loop_
_entity_poly.entity_id
_entity_poly.type
_entity_poly.pdbx_seq_one_letter_code
_entity_poly.pdbx_strand_id
1 'polypeptide(L)'
;LAEVGEFARLFFVLTVVGGAVLLGTVLLERVPGYMALRRMVRSGLRLRYHWCVWGHNIALVGATAMLVHVFLLHAETMLPFKVACATLYALCIGAHGYHRLLRPMLLPLWRCTKAVAEAPDVRTLSFAGGEGQELSVVPGQFAYLSIHDSGLREFHPFTIAGGSGNEVQFSIKAVGDWTRKLADVQVGDEALIHGPFGAFTSVAVEPDSRLLMIAGGIGITPFLAMIRGFAETDSARRITLVWSVRTEADAFARDELDELASRLPNLRAVVHITDGEGGKGWLDEAALAGIVGGSLDGTEGFLCGPPAFMAGMAAALRGLGLPGRRIHAERFAY
;
A
#
# COMPACT_ATOMS: atom_id res chain seq x y z
N LEU A 1 -10.55 -16.01 44.33
CA LEU A 1 -9.25 -16.20 43.68
C LEU A 1 -9.33 -17.25 42.54
N ALA A 2 -10.07 -18.37 42.70
CA ALA A 2 -10.24 -19.38 41.66
C ALA A 2 -10.99 -18.86 40.44
N GLU A 3 -12.10 -18.14 40.62
CA GLU A 3 -12.87 -17.53 39.52
C GLU A 3 -12.08 -16.46 38.75
N VAL A 4 -11.26 -15.66 39.45
CA VAL A 4 -10.36 -14.67 38.79
C VAL A 4 -9.31 -15.38 37.95
N GLY A 5 -8.86 -16.58 38.38
CA GLY A 5 -7.93 -17.40 37.63
C GLY A 5 -8.50 -17.98 36.33
N GLU A 6 -9.78 -18.39 36.33
CA GLU A 6 -10.46 -18.88 35.12
C GLU A 6 -10.74 -17.75 34.12
N PHE A 7 -11.17 -16.60 34.59
CA PHE A 7 -11.34 -15.40 33.76
C PHE A 7 -10.02 -14.96 33.14
N ALA A 8 -8.94 -14.95 33.92
CA ALA A 8 -7.60 -14.61 33.44
C ALA A 8 -7.08 -15.61 32.37
N ARG A 9 -7.35 -16.92 32.56
CA ARG A 9 -7.00 -17.95 31.54
C ARG A 9 -7.80 -17.76 30.26
N LEU A 10 -9.10 -17.54 30.33
CA LEU A 10 -9.95 -17.31 29.16
C LEU A 10 -9.49 -16.06 28.41
N PHE A 11 -9.21 -14.97 29.15
CA PHE A 11 -8.73 -13.72 28.57
C PHE A 11 -7.32 -13.86 27.95
N PHE A 12 -6.43 -14.64 28.58
CA PHE A 12 -5.13 -14.97 28.01
C PHE A 12 -5.24 -15.74 26.71
N VAL A 13 -6.07 -16.77 26.66
CA VAL A 13 -6.33 -17.55 25.45
C VAL A 13 -6.90 -16.65 24.35
N LEU A 14 -7.88 -15.80 24.66
CA LEU A 14 -8.45 -14.85 23.70
C LEU A 14 -7.42 -13.82 23.20
N THR A 15 -6.53 -13.34 24.07
CA THR A 15 -5.47 -12.39 23.72
C THR A 15 -4.40 -13.06 22.85
N VAL A 16 -3.98 -14.29 23.20
CA VAL A 16 -3.00 -15.05 22.42
C VAL A 16 -3.58 -15.46 21.07
N VAL A 17 -4.82 -15.95 21.04
CA VAL A 17 -5.50 -16.33 19.80
C VAL A 17 -5.79 -15.09 18.94
N GLY A 18 -6.28 -14.02 19.54
CA GLY A 18 -6.51 -12.74 18.84
C GLY A 18 -5.21 -12.12 18.32
N GLY A 19 -4.15 -12.12 19.13
CA GLY A 19 -2.80 -11.68 18.74
C GLY A 19 -2.18 -12.57 17.66
N ALA A 20 -2.34 -13.90 17.78
CA ALA A 20 -1.88 -14.86 16.77
C ALA A 20 -2.66 -14.71 15.45
N VAL A 21 -3.97 -14.43 15.49
CA VAL A 21 -4.76 -14.13 14.30
C VAL A 21 -4.32 -12.82 13.64
N LEU A 22 -4.01 -11.78 14.42
CA LEU A 22 -3.56 -10.48 13.91
C LEU A 22 -2.09 -10.52 13.41
N LEU A 23 -1.17 -11.10 14.18
CA LEU A 23 0.23 -11.32 13.76
C LEU A 23 0.31 -12.39 12.66
N GLY A 24 -0.52 -13.41 12.72
CA GLY A 24 -0.64 -14.45 11.73
C GLY A 24 -1.06 -13.90 10.36
N THR A 25 -1.81 -12.80 10.29
CA THR A 25 -2.16 -12.19 9.00
C THR A 25 -0.93 -11.66 8.24
N VAL A 26 0.14 -11.30 8.93
CA VAL A 26 1.37 -10.80 8.31
C VAL A 26 2.40 -11.91 8.09
N LEU A 27 2.57 -12.80 9.09
CA LEU A 27 3.60 -13.86 9.05
C LEU A 27 3.14 -15.12 8.31
N LEU A 28 1.84 -15.45 8.36
CA LEU A 28 1.29 -16.67 7.78
C LEU A 28 0.85 -16.52 6.31
N GLU A 29 0.97 -15.35 5.70
CA GLU A 29 0.67 -15.18 4.25
C GLU A 29 1.50 -16.10 3.35
N ARG A 30 2.65 -16.57 3.87
CA ARG A 30 3.56 -17.50 3.17
C ARG A 30 3.20 -18.99 3.37
N VAL A 31 2.23 -19.31 4.26
CA VAL A 31 1.85 -20.69 4.54
C VAL A 31 0.78 -21.16 3.55
N PRO A 32 1.03 -22.24 2.78
CA PRO A 32 0.02 -22.82 1.89
C PRO A 32 -1.26 -23.19 2.67
N GLY A 33 -2.42 -22.81 2.13
CA GLY A 33 -3.72 -23.05 2.77
C GLY A 33 -4.21 -21.94 3.71
N TYR A 34 -3.34 -21.09 4.26
CA TYR A 34 -3.75 -19.98 5.13
C TYR A 34 -4.63 -18.95 4.39
N MET A 35 -4.33 -18.68 3.13
CA MET A 35 -5.15 -17.78 2.29
C MET A 35 -6.56 -18.31 2.04
N ALA A 36 -6.76 -19.63 2.02
CA ALA A 36 -8.08 -20.24 1.92
C ALA A 36 -8.85 -20.08 3.24
N LEU A 37 -8.19 -20.35 4.38
CA LEU A 37 -8.74 -20.15 5.71
C LEU A 37 -9.10 -18.68 5.96
N ARG A 38 -8.22 -17.74 5.59
CA ARG A 38 -8.45 -16.29 5.68
C ARG A 38 -9.66 -15.85 4.85
N ARG A 39 -9.81 -16.37 3.62
CA ARG A 39 -10.99 -16.11 2.78
C ARG A 39 -12.27 -16.64 3.44
N MET A 40 -12.25 -17.86 3.96
CA MET A 40 -13.39 -18.48 4.62
C MET A 40 -13.80 -17.70 5.88
N VAL A 41 -12.86 -17.29 6.72
CA VAL A 41 -13.10 -16.48 7.93
C VAL A 41 -13.61 -15.09 7.55
N ARG A 42 -13.01 -14.43 6.57
CA ARG A 42 -13.41 -13.08 6.13
C ARG A 42 -14.79 -13.07 5.45
N SER A 43 -15.10 -14.08 4.65
CA SER A 43 -16.41 -14.21 3.99
C SER A 43 -17.51 -14.64 4.96
N GLY A 44 -17.20 -15.49 5.95
CA GLY A 44 -18.17 -16.00 6.92
C GLY A 44 -18.54 -14.98 8.01
N LEU A 45 -17.59 -14.18 8.47
CA LEU A 45 -17.79 -13.28 9.61
C LEU A 45 -18.12 -11.83 9.22
N ARG A 46 -18.01 -11.43 7.95
CA ARG A 46 -18.18 -10.02 7.48
C ARG A 46 -17.58 -9.00 8.45
N LEU A 47 -16.38 -9.32 9.00
CA LEU A 47 -15.71 -8.47 9.99
C LEU A 47 -15.35 -7.14 9.33
N ARG A 48 -16.05 -6.09 9.71
CA ARG A 48 -15.71 -4.73 9.33
C ARG A 48 -14.38 -4.37 10.00
N TYR A 49 -13.53 -3.60 9.33
CA TYR A 49 -12.23 -3.14 9.83
C TYR A 49 -12.28 -2.62 11.29
N HIS A 50 -13.34 -1.86 11.64
CA HIS A 50 -13.56 -1.36 12.99
C HIS A 50 -13.57 -2.46 14.07
N TRP A 51 -14.13 -3.64 13.80
CA TRP A 51 -14.15 -4.76 14.77
C TRP A 51 -12.75 -5.34 15.01
N CYS A 52 -11.89 -5.33 13.98
CA CYS A 52 -10.50 -5.75 14.13
C CYS A 52 -9.71 -4.75 14.98
N VAL A 53 -9.94 -3.44 14.79
CA VAL A 53 -9.33 -2.37 15.60
C VAL A 53 -9.83 -2.45 17.05
N TRP A 54 -11.13 -2.66 17.27
CA TRP A 54 -11.69 -2.88 18.60
C TRP A 54 -11.11 -4.11 19.27
N GLY A 55 -11.01 -5.23 18.55
CA GLY A 55 -10.37 -6.46 19.06
C GLY A 55 -8.93 -6.24 19.49
N HIS A 56 -8.17 -5.47 18.71
CA HIS A 56 -6.79 -5.09 19.06
C HIS A 56 -6.73 -4.23 20.34
N ASN A 57 -7.61 -3.26 20.48
CA ASN A 57 -7.68 -2.42 21.68
C ASN A 57 -8.10 -3.22 22.91
N ILE A 58 -9.02 -4.19 22.77
CA ILE A 58 -9.43 -5.09 23.86
C ILE A 58 -8.24 -5.99 24.27
N ALA A 59 -7.40 -6.43 23.32
CA ALA A 59 -6.20 -7.20 23.64
C ALA A 59 -5.23 -6.44 24.54
N LEU A 60 -5.13 -5.11 24.38
CA LEU A 60 -4.34 -4.26 25.27
C LEU A 60 -4.88 -4.24 26.70
N VAL A 61 -6.22 -4.16 26.85
CA VAL A 61 -6.89 -4.25 28.17
C VAL A 61 -6.61 -5.62 28.82
N GLY A 62 -6.64 -6.69 28.03
CA GLY A 62 -6.34 -8.04 28.50
C GLY A 62 -4.89 -8.20 28.95
N ALA A 63 -3.94 -7.65 28.20
CA ALA A 63 -2.53 -7.66 28.58
C ALA A 63 -2.28 -6.90 29.90
N THR A 64 -3.00 -5.76 30.09
CA THR A 64 -2.96 -5.00 31.35
C THR A 64 -3.53 -5.83 32.52
N ALA A 65 -4.67 -6.47 32.34
CA ALA A 65 -5.30 -7.31 33.34
C ALA A 65 -4.39 -8.50 33.72
N MET A 66 -3.72 -9.10 32.73
CA MET A 66 -2.75 -10.17 32.97
C MET A 66 -1.55 -9.69 33.77
N LEU A 67 -1.01 -8.51 33.47
CA LEU A 67 0.09 -7.93 34.25
C LEU A 67 -0.32 -7.71 35.70
N VAL A 68 -1.50 -7.12 35.94
CA VAL A 68 -2.07 -6.95 37.27
C VAL A 68 -2.21 -8.29 38.00
N HIS A 69 -2.73 -9.31 37.31
CA HIS A 69 -2.84 -10.66 37.89
C HIS A 69 -1.48 -11.22 38.30
N VAL A 70 -0.46 -11.10 37.47
CA VAL A 70 0.93 -11.53 37.81
C VAL A 70 1.44 -10.82 39.07
N PHE A 71 1.14 -9.53 39.23
CA PHE A 71 1.53 -8.78 40.42
C PHE A 71 0.76 -9.18 41.69
N LEU A 72 -0.49 -9.59 41.56
CA LEU A 72 -1.32 -10.07 42.68
C LEU A 72 -0.92 -11.46 43.16
N LEU A 73 -0.12 -12.22 42.43
CA LEU A 73 0.43 -13.48 42.88
C LEU A 73 1.47 -13.26 43.99
N HIS A 74 1.24 -13.85 45.17
CA HIS A 74 2.00 -13.61 46.39
C HIS A 74 3.40 -14.27 46.44
N ALA A 75 3.89 -14.87 45.38
CA ALA A 75 5.19 -15.52 45.36
C ALA A 75 6.34 -14.50 45.30
N GLU A 76 6.96 -14.21 46.43
CA GLU A 76 8.15 -13.31 46.53
C GLU A 76 9.32 -13.82 45.67
N THR A 77 9.46 -15.11 45.51
CA THR A 77 10.46 -15.77 44.66
C THR A 77 10.36 -15.40 43.18
N MET A 78 9.26 -14.81 42.76
CA MET A 78 8.97 -14.40 41.38
C MET A 78 9.26 -12.92 41.10
N LEU A 79 9.90 -12.18 42.03
CA LEU A 79 10.16 -10.74 41.85
C LEU A 79 10.94 -10.42 40.55
N PRO A 80 12.02 -11.12 40.18
CA PRO A 80 12.70 -10.85 38.91
C PRO A 80 11.81 -11.05 37.69
N PHE A 81 10.96 -12.06 37.71
CA PHE A 81 9.99 -12.32 36.64
C PHE A 81 8.92 -11.21 36.55
N LYS A 82 8.38 -10.76 37.69
CA LYS A 82 7.43 -9.64 37.76
C LYS A 82 8.04 -8.36 37.19
N VAL A 83 9.29 -8.04 37.57
CA VAL A 83 10.02 -6.87 37.05
C VAL A 83 10.23 -6.99 35.54
N ALA A 84 10.64 -8.14 35.04
CA ALA A 84 10.84 -8.36 33.61
C ALA A 84 9.53 -8.16 32.82
N CYS A 85 8.41 -8.73 33.30
CA CYS A 85 7.09 -8.56 32.68
C CYS A 85 6.65 -7.09 32.67
N ALA A 86 6.81 -6.38 33.79
CA ALA A 86 6.48 -4.97 33.90
C ALA A 86 7.31 -4.10 32.97
N THR A 87 8.61 -4.36 32.90
CA THR A 87 9.53 -3.63 32.01
C THR A 87 9.16 -3.85 30.55
N LEU A 88 8.95 -5.09 30.13
CA LEU A 88 8.55 -5.41 28.77
C LEU A 88 7.22 -4.75 28.40
N TYR A 89 6.24 -4.80 29.30
CA TYR A 89 4.95 -4.15 29.10
C TYR A 89 5.08 -2.64 28.98
N ALA A 90 5.87 -2.01 29.87
CA ALA A 90 6.13 -0.56 29.83
C ALA A 90 6.80 -0.14 28.51
N LEU A 91 7.77 -0.93 28.04
CA LEU A 91 8.42 -0.68 26.75
C LEU A 91 7.42 -0.81 25.58
N CYS A 92 6.54 -1.83 25.58
CA CYS A 92 5.52 -2.00 24.55
C CYS A 92 4.51 -0.85 24.54
N ILE A 93 4.00 -0.45 25.71
CA ILE A 93 3.08 0.68 25.86
C ILE A 93 3.77 2.00 25.49
N GLY A 94 5.00 2.20 25.93
CA GLY A 94 5.80 3.38 25.59
C GLY A 94 6.02 3.50 24.08
N ALA A 95 6.41 2.40 23.43
CA ALA A 95 6.56 2.34 21.98
C ALA A 95 5.24 2.62 21.26
N HIS A 96 4.13 1.99 21.71
CA HIS A 96 2.80 2.22 21.14
C HIS A 96 2.37 3.69 21.29
N GLY A 97 2.51 4.25 22.48
CA GLY A 97 2.20 5.66 22.75
C GLY A 97 3.05 6.62 21.92
N TYR A 98 4.36 6.34 21.82
CA TYR A 98 5.25 7.12 20.97
C TYR A 98 4.77 7.11 19.51
N HIS A 99 4.53 5.92 18.93
CA HIS A 99 4.12 5.82 17.53
C HIS A 99 2.75 6.40 17.25
N ARG A 100 1.81 6.29 18.18
CA ARG A 100 0.43 6.74 17.97
C ARG A 100 0.19 8.21 18.31
N LEU A 101 0.87 8.74 19.32
CA LEU A 101 0.61 10.08 19.84
C LEU A 101 1.72 11.06 19.52
N LEU A 102 2.99 10.71 19.81
CA LEU A 102 4.10 11.64 19.70
C LEU A 102 4.63 11.74 18.27
N ARG A 103 4.80 10.62 17.59
CA ARG A 103 5.37 10.60 16.24
C ARG A 103 4.58 11.43 15.22
N PRO A 104 3.24 11.38 15.16
CA PRO A 104 2.49 12.26 14.24
C PRO A 104 2.69 13.75 14.54
N MET A 105 2.90 14.13 15.82
CA MET A 105 3.15 15.52 16.21
C MET A 105 4.55 16.00 15.79
N LEU A 106 5.48 15.08 15.54
CA LEU A 106 6.85 15.38 15.11
C LEU A 106 7.01 15.41 13.60
N LEU A 107 5.99 14.97 12.85
CA LEU A 107 6.02 15.05 11.39
C LEU A 107 5.86 16.50 10.94
N PRO A 108 6.66 16.93 9.97
CA PRO A 108 6.53 18.27 9.39
C PRO A 108 5.20 18.40 8.65
N LEU A 109 4.60 19.59 8.70
CA LEU A 109 3.39 19.93 7.96
C LEU A 109 3.73 20.18 6.49
N TRP A 110 2.88 19.66 5.62
CA TRP A 110 2.88 19.88 4.19
C TRP A 110 1.61 20.66 3.83
N ARG A 111 1.69 21.54 2.83
CA ARG A 111 0.55 22.35 2.41
C ARG A 111 0.12 21.96 1.00
N CYS A 112 -1.16 21.74 0.80
CA CYS A 112 -1.74 21.43 -0.50
C CYS A 112 -1.53 22.61 -1.45
N THR A 113 -0.87 22.37 -2.57
CA THR A 113 -0.58 23.38 -3.63
C THR A 113 -1.44 23.16 -4.86
N LYS A 114 -1.93 21.92 -5.07
CA LYS A 114 -2.76 21.54 -6.21
C LYS A 114 -3.78 20.47 -5.80
N ALA A 115 -5.01 20.67 -6.24
CA ALA A 115 -6.10 19.70 -6.03
C ALA A 115 -6.95 19.64 -7.29
N VAL A 116 -6.72 18.65 -8.17
CA VAL A 116 -7.33 18.51 -9.49
C VAL A 116 -8.10 17.21 -9.62
N ALA A 117 -9.31 17.27 -10.18
CA ALA A 117 -10.04 16.08 -10.60
C ALA A 117 -9.53 15.69 -12.00
N GLU A 118 -8.81 14.57 -12.08
CA GLU A 118 -8.26 14.07 -13.35
C GLU A 118 -9.26 13.19 -14.10
N ALA A 119 -10.12 12.50 -13.34
CA ALA A 119 -11.22 11.66 -13.84
C ALA A 119 -12.38 11.74 -12.85
N PRO A 120 -13.57 11.20 -13.17
CA PRO A 120 -14.74 11.27 -12.29
C PRO A 120 -14.50 10.75 -10.87
N ASP A 121 -13.60 9.79 -10.71
CA ASP A 121 -13.28 9.15 -9.44
C ASP A 121 -11.77 9.19 -9.11
N VAL A 122 -10.97 9.99 -9.84
CA VAL A 122 -9.52 10.16 -9.58
C VAL A 122 -9.19 11.61 -9.31
N ARG A 123 -8.51 11.85 -8.19
CA ARG A 123 -8.04 13.17 -7.79
C ARG A 123 -6.54 13.19 -7.59
N THR A 124 -5.88 14.18 -8.18
CA THR A 124 -4.46 14.42 -7.99
C THR A 124 -4.27 15.58 -7.04
N LEU A 125 -3.51 15.33 -5.97
CA LEU A 125 -3.14 16.28 -4.93
C LEU A 125 -1.63 16.46 -4.93
N SER A 126 -1.14 17.72 -4.97
CA SER A 126 0.26 18.06 -4.72
C SER A 126 0.39 18.77 -3.39
N PHE A 127 1.46 18.47 -2.66
CA PHE A 127 1.76 19.08 -1.38
C PHE A 127 3.20 19.58 -1.39
N ALA A 128 3.40 20.82 -0.95
CA ALA A 128 4.72 21.40 -0.75
C ALA A 128 5.11 21.41 0.72
N GLY A 129 6.36 21.06 0.98
CA GLY A 129 7.00 21.21 2.28
C GLY A 129 7.47 22.65 2.53
N GLY A 130 7.76 22.98 3.80
CA GLY A 130 8.40 24.22 4.16
C GLY A 130 9.85 24.35 3.66
N GLU A 131 10.49 25.44 3.96
CA GLU A 131 11.90 25.69 3.61
C GLU A 131 12.81 24.61 4.22
N GLY A 132 13.64 23.97 3.39
CA GLY A 132 14.54 22.87 3.80
C GLY A 132 13.84 21.54 4.06
N GLN A 133 12.53 21.44 3.82
CA GLN A 133 11.76 20.20 3.97
C GLN A 133 11.70 19.49 2.63
N GLU A 134 12.47 18.44 2.47
CA GLU A 134 12.53 17.63 1.26
C GLU A 134 12.21 16.16 1.58
N LEU A 135 11.61 15.47 0.61
CA LEU A 135 11.37 14.05 0.68
C LEU A 135 12.16 13.36 -0.45
N SER A 136 13.22 12.64 -0.07
CA SER A 136 14.01 11.87 -1.04
C SER A 136 13.24 10.62 -1.44
N VAL A 137 12.63 10.66 -2.60
CA VAL A 137 11.73 9.60 -3.12
C VAL A 137 12.42 8.84 -4.23
N VAL A 138 12.40 7.51 -4.13
CA VAL A 138 12.70 6.63 -5.27
C VAL A 138 11.38 6.31 -5.98
N PRO A 139 11.28 6.54 -7.31
CA PRO A 139 10.05 6.28 -8.06
C PRO A 139 9.48 4.88 -7.83
N GLY A 140 8.18 4.82 -7.52
CA GLY A 140 7.48 3.59 -7.15
C GLY A 140 7.23 3.42 -5.64
N GLN A 141 7.86 4.25 -4.80
CA GLN A 141 7.59 4.27 -3.36
C GLN A 141 6.24 4.90 -3.02
N PHE A 142 5.76 4.65 -1.81
CA PHE A 142 4.54 5.21 -1.25
C PHE A 142 4.80 5.98 0.05
N ALA A 143 3.83 6.79 0.45
CA ALA A 143 3.82 7.42 1.78
C ALA A 143 2.43 7.31 2.40
N TYR A 144 2.37 7.42 3.72
CA TYR A 144 1.12 7.58 4.44
C TYR A 144 0.73 9.06 4.45
N LEU A 145 -0.49 9.35 4.01
CA LEU A 145 -1.07 10.68 3.93
C LEU A 145 -2.20 10.82 4.96
N SER A 146 -2.22 11.94 5.68
CA SER A 146 -3.29 12.39 6.57
C SER A 146 -3.54 13.88 6.30
N ILE A 147 -4.80 14.31 6.17
CA ILE A 147 -5.15 15.71 5.84
C ILE A 147 -6.01 16.26 6.96
N HIS A 148 -5.53 17.31 7.61
CA HIS A 148 -6.12 17.80 8.86
C HIS A 148 -7.39 18.61 8.65
N ASP A 149 -7.37 19.55 7.72
CA ASP A 149 -8.46 20.53 7.54
C ASP A 149 -9.74 19.89 6.99
N SER A 150 -9.59 18.86 6.15
CA SER A 150 -10.73 18.09 5.60
C SER A 150 -11.23 16.97 6.53
N GLY A 151 -10.74 16.90 7.78
CA GLY A 151 -11.13 15.86 8.74
C GLY A 151 -10.64 14.44 8.41
N LEU A 152 -9.66 14.32 7.51
CA LEU A 152 -9.06 13.07 7.04
C LEU A 152 -7.81 12.73 7.86
N ARG A 153 -7.95 12.67 9.19
CA ARG A 153 -6.83 12.53 10.14
C ARG A 153 -6.23 11.13 10.22
N GLU A 154 -6.85 10.15 9.58
CA GLU A 154 -6.32 8.80 9.50
C GLU A 154 -5.22 8.73 8.45
N PHE A 155 -4.13 8.03 8.75
CA PHE A 155 -3.06 7.80 7.80
C PHE A 155 -3.40 6.66 6.84
N HIS A 156 -3.45 6.97 5.55
CA HIS A 156 -3.64 5.98 4.48
C HIS A 156 -2.45 5.95 3.52
N PRO A 157 -2.02 4.75 3.08
CA PRO A 157 -0.89 4.62 2.17
C PRO A 157 -1.29 4.92 0.73
N PHE A 158 -0.54 5.80 0.08
CA PHE A 158 -0.69 6.12 -1.34
C PHE A 158 0.67 6.18 -2.02
N THR A 159 0.72 5.70 -3.26
CA THR A 159 1.91 5.83 -4.09
C THR A 159 2.24 7.30 -4.30
N ILE A 160 3.51 7.65 -4.14
CA ILE A 160 4.02 8.95 -4.55
C ILE A 160 4.11 8.93 -6.07
N ALA A 161 3.12 9.56 -6.72
CA ALA A 161 2.98 9.54 -8.17
C ALA A 161 3.95 10.51 -8.87
N GLY A 162 4.50 11.49 -8.14
CA GLY A 162 5.42 12.48 -8.66
C GLY A 162 5.83 13.50 -7.61
N GLY A 163 6.46 14.58 -8.07
CA GLY A 163 7.02 15.64 -7.24
C GLY A 163 8.54 15.63 -7.27
N SER A 164 9.15 16.75 -6.96
CA SER A 164 10.61 16.93 -6.90
C SER A 164 10.98 17.92 -5.80
N GLY A 165 12.10 17.69 -5.13
CA GLY A 165 12.59 18.55 -4.05
C GLY A 165 11.63 18.55 -2.87
N ASN A 166 11.00 19.72 -2.63
CA ASN A 166 10.04 19.90 -1.55
C ASN A 166 8.57 19.68 -1.95
N GLU A 167 8.30 19.12 -3.11
CA GLU A 167 6.94 18.81 -3.57
C GLU A 167 6.73 17.31 -3.70
N VAL A 168 5.55 16.81 -3.29
CA VAL A 168 5.09 15.44 -3.48
C VAL A 168 3.69 15.42 -4.06
N GLN A 169 3.43 14.47 -4.96
CA GLN A 169 2.17 14.33 -5.66
C GLN A 169 1.56 12.94 -5.44
N PHE A 170 0.26 12.90 -5.21
CA PHE A 170 -0.54 11.69 -5.09
C PHE A 170 -1.72 11.73 -6.05
N SER A 171 -1.90 10.68 -6.85
CA SER A 171 -3.12 10.49 -7.66
C SER A 171 -3.93 9.36 -7.01
N ILE A 172 -5.12 9.68 -6.52
CA ILE A 172 -5.90 8.81 -5.65
C ILE A 172 -7.29 8.58 -6.24
N LYS A 173 -7.68 7.31 -6.31
CA LYS A 173 -9.02 6.90 -6.75
C LYS A 173 -9.99 6.82 -5.57
N ALA A 174 -11.20 7.33 -5.75
CA ALA A 174 -12.27 7.33 -4.76
C ALA A 174 -12.93 5.94 -4.67
N VAL A 175 -12.40 5.07 -3.80
CA VAL A 175 -12.90 3.68 -3.63
C VAL A 175 -13.53 3.42 -2.26
N GLY A 176 -13.26 4.25 -1.26
CA GLY A 176 -13.74 4.10 0.12
C GLY A 176 -14.24 5.41 0.71
N ASP A 177 -14.75 5.37 1.94
CA ASP A 177 -15.32 6.56 2.61
C ASP A 177 -14.29 7.68 2.79
N TRP A 178 -13.04 7.32 3.12
CA TRP A 178 -11.96 8.27 3.28
C TRP A 178 -11.59 8.90 1.93
N THR A 179 -11.38 8.09 0.89
CA THR A 179 -10.95 8.59 -0.43
C THR A 179 -12.02 9.38 -1.16
N ARG A 180 -13.32 9.17 -0.88
CA ARG A 180 -14.40 10.01 -1.44
C ARG A 180 -14.38 11.43 -0.90
N LYS A 181 -14.00 11.61 0.38
CA LYS A 181 -13.88 12.93 1.00
C LYS A 181 -12.71 13.76 0.45
N LEU A 182 -11.80 13.17 -0.32
CA LEU A 182 -10.76 13.94 -1.00
C LEU A 182 -11.32 14.96 -2.00
N ALA A 183 -12.60 14.82 -2.40
CA ALA A 183 -13.30 15.82 -3.19
C ALA A 183 -13.36 17.18 -2.48
N ASP A 184 -13.37 17.20 -1.17
CA ASP A 184 -13.48 18.41 -0.34
C ASP A 184 -12.12 19.08 -0.07
N VAL A 185 -11.01 18.42 -0.41
CA VAL A 185 -9.65 18.94 -0.19
C VAL A 185 -9.38 20.13 -1.12
N GLN A 186 -8.87 21.21 -0.54
CA GLN A 186 -8.59 22.48 -1.23
C GLN A 186 -7.10 22.84 -1.16
N VAL A 187 -6.70 23.74 -2.06
CA VAL A 187 -5.39 24.38 -2.00
C VAL A 187 -5.29 25.17 -0.70
N GLY A 188 -4.21 24.97 0.04
CA GLY A 188 -3.96 25.53 1.36
C GLY A 188 -4.16 24.57 2.51
N ASP A 189 -4.91 23.46 2.33
CA ASP A 189 -5.12 22.46 3.37
C ASP A 189 -3.79 21.85 3.85
N GLU A 190 -3.71 21.59 5.15
CA GLU A 190 -2.53 21.05 5.80
C GLU A 190 -2.58 19.52 5.87
N ALA A 191 -1.45 18.90 5.57
CA ALA A 191 -1.29 17.46 5.59
C ALA A 191 -0.04 17.02 6.35
N LEU A 192 -0.09 15.80 6.89
CA LEU A 192 1.07 15.06 7.37
C LEU A 192 1.42 13.97 6.36
N ILE A 193 2.66 13.92 5.96
CA ILE A 193 3.18 12.91 5.03
C ILE A 193 4.27 12.14 5.75
N HIS A 194 4.08 10.83 5.85
CA HIS A 194 5.01 9.93 6.52
C HIS A 194 5.52 8.89 5.52
N GLY A 195 6.78 9.01 5.15
CA GLY A 195 7.45 8.17 4.17
C GLY A 195 8.83 8.74 3.80
N PRO A 196 9.39 8.33 2.64
CA PRO A 196 8.84 7.31 1.73
C PRO A 196 9.08 5.88 2.22
N PHE A 197 8.25 4.94 1.76
CA PHE A 197 8.34 3.52 2.05
C PHE A 197 8.17 2.68 0.77
N GLY A 198 8.49 1.40 0.88
CA GLY A 198 8.28 0.43 -0.20
C GLY A 198 9.56 0.11 -0.98
N ALA A 199 9.55 -1.09 -1.56
CA ALA A 199 10.63 -1.63 -2.37
C ALA A 199 10.17 -1.91 -3.82
N PHE A 200 8.98 -1.46 -4.19
CA PHE A 200 8.44 -1.62 -5.54
C PHE A 200 9.02 -0.54 -6.45
N THR A 201 10.30 -0.67 -6.76
CA THR A 201 11.07 0.32 -7.51
C THR A 201 11.87 -0.35 -8.61
N SER A 202 12.13 0.36 -9.70
CA SER A 202 12.95 -0.15 -10.81
C SER A 202 14.43 -0.24 -10.49
N VAL A 203 14.87 0.36 -9.39
CA VAL A 203 16.28 0.25 -8.92
C VAL A 203 16.57 -1.08 -8.23
N ALA A 204 15.51 -1.84 -7.89
CA ALA A 204 15.64 -3.16 -7.27
C ALA A 204 16.02 -4.27 -8.27
N VAL A 205 16.09 -3.97 -9.57
CA VAL A 205 16.37 -4.94 -10.63
C VAL A 205 17.54 -4.48 -11.49
N GLU A 206 18.15 -5.42 -12.21
CA GLU A 206 19.33 -5.17 -13.05
C GLU A 206 19.10 -4.00 -14.03
N PRO A 207 20.04 -3.06 -14.15
CA PRO A 207 19.88 -1.85 -14.97
C PRO A 207 19.56 -2.12 -16.44
N ASP A 208 20.11 -3.19 -17.02
CA ASP A 208 19.95 -3.52 -18.43
C ASP A 208 18.73 -4.39 -18.74
N SER A 209 17.98 -4.83 -17.70
CA SER A 209 16.79 -5.65 -17.92
C SER A 209 15.68 -4.84 -18.59
N ARG A 210 14.93 -5.52 -19.48
CA ARG A 210 13.69 -4.96 -20.03
C ARG A 210 12.63 -4.89 -18.95
N LEU A 211 11.83 -3.82 -18.92
CA LEU A 211 10.73 -3.67 -17.98
C LEU A 211 9.41 -3.90 -18.71
N LEU A 212 8.62 -4.81 -18.18
CA LEU A 212 7.22 -5.00 -18.55
C LEU A 212 6.36 -4.56 -17.36
N MET A 213 5.75 -3.40 -17.48
CA MET A 213 4.90 -2.80 -16.46
C MET A 213 3.44 -3.04 -16.82
N ILE A 214 2.65 -3.65 -15.92
CA ILE A 214 1.23 -3.96 -16.17
C ILE A 214 0.41 -3.32 -15.06
N ALA A 215 -0.36 -2.32 -15.43
CA ALA A 215 -1.21 -1.53 -14.54
C ALA A 215 -2.69 -1.87 -14.71
N GLY A 216 -3.42 -1.99 -13.60
CA GLY A 216 -4.88 -2.05 -13.57
C GLY A 216 -5.46 -0.79 -12.92
N GLY A 217 -6.18 0.04 -13.70
CA GLY A 217 -6.79 1.28 -13.21
C GLY A 217 -5.79 2.21 -12.55
N ILE A 218 -6.05 2.62 -11.29
CA ILE A 218 -5.17 3.53 -10.53
C ILE A 218 -3.79 2.92 -10.21
N GLY A 219 -3.60 1.63 -10.43
CA GLY A 219 -2.29 0.97 -10.32
C GLY A 219 -1.24 1.48 -11.30
N ILE A 220 -1.60 2.42 -12.17
CA ILE A 220 -0.67 3.16 -13.04
C ILE A 220 0.28 4.07 -12.26
N THR A 221 -0.10 4.53 -11.08
CA THR A 221 0.63 5.59 -10.34
C THR A 221 2.10 5.28 -10.07
N PRO A 222 2.54 4.09 -9.61
CA PRO A 222 3.95 3.81 -9.44
C PRO A 222 4.71 3.77 -10.77
N PHE A 223 4.05 3.37 -11.85
CA PHE A 223 4.67 3.33 -13.17
C PHE A 223 4.82 4.71 -13.78
N LEU A 224 3.86 5.62 -13.59
CA LEU A 224 4.01 7.02 -13.97
C LEU A 224 5.22 7.65 -13.27
N ALA A 225 5.36 7.43 -11.96
CA ALA A 225 6.52 7.93 -11.22
C ALA A 225 7.84 7.37 -11.79
N MET A 226 7.90 6.05 -12.08
CA MET A 226 9.09 5.43 -12.65
C MET A 226 9.40 5.97 -14.06
N ILE A 227 8.40 6.12 -14.92
CA ILE A 227 8.56 6.59 -16.31
C ILE A 227 9.01 8.06 -16.32
N ARG A 228 8.45 8.92 -15.45
CA ARG A 228 8.92 10.29 -15.25
C ARG A 228 10.40 10.31 -14.87
N GLY A 229 10.81 9.50 -13.89
CA GLY A 229 12.22 9.40 -13.48
C GLY A 229 13.14 8.88 -14.62
N PHE A 230 12.66 7.99 -15.47
CA PHE A 230 13.43 7.58 -16.67
C PHE A 230 13.54 8.71 -17.69
N ALA A 231 12.51 9.53 -17.86
CA ALA A 231 12.54 10.67 -18.75
C ALA A 231 13.47 11.80 -18.25
N GLU A 232 13.63 11.95 -16.95
CA GLU A 232 14.57 12.91 -16.34
C GLU A 232 16.03 12.48 -16.48
N THR A 233 16.28 11.16 -16.56
CA THR A 233 17.63 10.60 -16.65
C THR A 233 18.03 10.13 -18.06
N ASP A 234 17.21 10.44 -19.08
CA ASP A 234 17.40 9.99 -20.48
C ASP A 234 17.71 8.51 -20.60
N SER A 235 16.97 7.69 -19.85
CA SER A 235 17.22 6.27 -19.73
C SER A 235 17.06 5.53 -21.08
N ALA A 236 18.07 4.78 -21.48
CA ALA A 236 18.02 3.90 -22.64
C ALA A 236 17.27 2.58 -22.39
N ARG A 237 16.69 2.39 -21.21
CA ARG A 237 16.01 1.16 -20.78
C ARG A 237 14.77 0.89 -21.63
N ARG A 238 14.62 -0.34 -22.12
CA ARG A 238 13.43 -0.75 -22.86
C ARG A 238 12.26 -0.98 -21.89
N ILE A 239 11.19 -0.24 -22.10
CA ILE A 239 10.01 -0.26 -21.24
C ILE A 239 8.77 -0.56 -22.09
N THR A 240 8.00 -1.55 -21.68
CA THR A 240 6.65 -1.79 -22.19
C THR A 240 5.68 -1.58 -21.04
N LEU A 241 4.82 -0.59 -21.18
CA LEU A 241 3.71 -0.35 -20.26
C LEU A 241 2.41 -0.85 -20.88
N VAL A 242 1.67 -1.68 -20.16
CA VAL A 242 0.30 -2.07 -20.49
C VAL A 242 -0.62 -1.56 -19.39
N TRP A 243 -1.46 -0.60 -19.71
CA TRP A 243 -2.38 0.00 -18.75
C TRP A 243 -3.83 -0.40 -19.08
N SER A 244 -4.41 -1.29 -18.26
CA SER A 244 -5.78 -1.74 -18.41
C SER A 244 -6.72 -0.83 -17.63
N VAL A 245 -7.69 -0.22 -18.33
CA VAL A 245 -8.74 0.64 -17.80
C VAL A 245 -10.10 0.17 -18.30
N ARG A 246 -11.18 0.57 -17.64
CA ARG A 246 -12.52 0.18 -18.05
C ARG A 246 -12.99 0.95 -19.29
N THR A 247 -12.89 2.26 -19.22
CA THR A 247 -13.31 3.18 -20.28
C THR A 247 -12.21 4.16 -20.63
N GLU A 248 -12.35 4.87 -21.75
CA GLU A 248 -11.43 5.95 -22.14
C GLU A 248 -11.33 7.05 -21.06
N ALA A 249 -12.46 7.38 -20.41
CA ALA A 249 -12.51 8.39 -19.36
C ALA A 249 -11.72 7.97 -18.10
N ASP A 250 -11.47 6.68 -17.89
CA ASP A 250 -10.61 6.19 -16.79
C ASP A 250 -9.12 6.33 -17.11
N ALA A 251 -8.75 6.63 -18.37
CA ALA A 251 -7.36 6.76 -18.82
C ALA A 251 -6.83 8.19 -18.58
N PHE A 252 -6.94 8.68 -17.35
CA PHE A 252 -6.67 10.07 -16.95
C PHE A 252 -5.26 10.59 -17.28
N ALA A 253 -4.29 9.71 -17.43
CA ALA A 253 -2.89 10.07 -17.71
C ALA A 253 -2.47 9.74 -19.16
N ARG A 254 -3.44 9.57 -20.09
CA ARG A 254 -3.14 9.21 -21.49
C ARG A 254 -2.26 10.24 -22.17
N ASP A 255 -2.66 11.50 -22.13
CA ASP A 255 -1.94 12.60 -22.81
C ASP A 255 -0.52 12.73 -22.28
N GLU A 256 -0.33 12.59 -20.97
CA GLU A 256 0.99 12.58 -20.35
C GLU A 256 1.83 11.36 -20.79
N LEU A 257 1.22 10.17 -20.89
CA LEU A 257 1.94 9.00 -21.38
C LEU A 257 2.38 9.14 -22.83
N ASP A 258 1.56 9.77 -23.66
CA ASP A 258 1.88 10.04 -25.06
C ASP A 258 3.04 11.06 -25.15
N GLU A 259 3.04 12.09 -24.31
CA GLU A 259 4.16 13.02 -24.18
C GLU A 259 5.43 12.33 -23.72
N LEU A 260 5.37 11.51 -22.65
CA LEU A 260 6.51 10.76 -22.14
C LEU A 260 7.04 9.76 -23.17
N ALA A 261 6.18 9.12 -23.96
CA ALA A 261 6.58 8.22 -25.03
C ALA A 261 7.28 8.95 -26.18
N SER A 262 6.93 10.21 -26.43
CA SER A 262 7.63 11.03 -27.42
C SER A 262 9.06 11.40 -26.98
N ARG A 263 9.29 11.52 -25.68
CA ARG A 263 10.60 11.83 -25.07
C ARG A 263 11.47 10.58 -24.85
N LEU A 264 10.84 9.43 -24.65
CA LEU A 264 11.50 8.16 -24.37
C LEU A 264 11.30 7.19 -25.55
N PRO A 265 12.19 7.15 -26.56
CA PRO A 265 12.03 6.31 -27.75
C PRO A 265 11.99 4.80 -27.43
N ASN A 266 12.45 4.40 -26.25
CA ASN A 266 12.44 3.02 -25.78
C ASN A 266 11.21 2.68 -24.93
N LEU A 267 10.26 3.61 -24.72
CA LEU A 267 8.98 3.41 -24.07
C LEU A 267 7.90 3.06 -25.11
N ARG A 268 7.28 1.91 -24.93
CA ARG A 268 6.03 1.54 -25.59
C ARG A 268 4.90 1.53 -24.59
N ALA A 269 4.03 2.50 -24.64
CA ALA A 269 2.83 2.56 -23.80
C ALA A 269 1.59 2.05 -24.59
N VAL A 270 0.82 1.14 -23.98
CA VAL A 270 -0.40 0.58 -24.54
C VAL A 270 -1.52 0.75 -23.52
N VAL A 271 -2.54 1.51 -23.85
CA VAL A 271 -3.77 1.59 -23.08
C VAL A 271 -4.76 0.53 -23.59
N HIS A 272 -5.15 -0.38 -22.73
CA HIS A 272 -6.10 -1.45 -23.01
C HIS A 272 -7.44 -1.13 -22.34
N ILE A 273 -8.44 -0.78 -23.15
CA ILE A 273 -9.79 -0.46 -22.69
C ILE A 273 -10.59 -1.74 -22.66
N THR A 274 -11.23 -2.07 -21.53
CA THR A 274 -11.97 -3.33 -21.37
C THR A 274 -13.44 -3.21 -21.79
N ASP A 275 -14.07 -2.08 -21.48
CA ASP A 275 -15.51 -1.87 -21.64
C ASP A 275 -15.80 -0.70 -22.58
N GLY A 276 -17.05 -0.56 -23.02
CA GLY A 276 -17.50 0.55 -23.85
C GLY A 276 -17.29 0.35 -25.36
N GLU A 277 -17.53 1.41 -26.13
CA GLU A 277 -17.37 1.41 -27.58
C GLU A 277 -15.89 1.26 -27.94
N GLY A 278 -15.54 0.18 -28.65
CA GLY A 278 -14.13 -0.17 -28.93
C GLY A 278 -13.42 -0.95 -27.81
N GLY A 279 -14.15 -1.37 -26.78
CA GLY A 279 -13.63 -2.24 -25.71
C GLY A 279 -13.13 -3.58 -26.24
N LYS A 280 -11.97 -4.02 -25.72
CA LYS A 280 -11.28 -5.25 -26.16
C LYS A 280 -11.55 -6.44 -25.25
N GLY A 281 -12.45 -6.29 -24.27
CA GLY A 281 -12.67 -7.27 -23.20
C GLY A 281 -11.54 -7.30 -22.17
N TRP A 282 -11.60 -8.26 -21.28
CA TRP A 282 -10.57 -8.40 -20.23
C TRP A 282 -9.20 -8.64 -20.83
N LEU A 283 -8.18 -8.02 -20.23
CA LEU A 283 -6.78 -8.31 -20.55
C LEU A 283 -6.46 -9.73 -20.05
N ASP A 284 -6.37 -10.67 -20.98
CA ASP A 284 -6.00 -12.06 -20.72
C ASP A 284 -4.59 -12.40 -21.21
N GLU A 285 -4.19 -13.67 -21.11
CA GLU A 285 -2.89 -14.14 -21.54
C GLU A 285 -2.68 -13.95 -23.07
N ALA A 286 -3.71 -14.20 -23.88
CA ALA A 286 -3.63 -14.07 -25.32
C ALA A 286 -3.49 -12.61 -25.76
N ALA A 287 -4.27 -11.71 -25.16
CA ALA A 287 -4.18 -10.27 -25.39
C ALA A 287 -2.82 -9.74 -24.94
N LEU A 288 -2.33 -10.16 -23.78
CA LEU A 288 -1.01 -9.78 -23.27
C LEU A 288 0.11 -10.28 -24.19
N ALA A 289 0.04 -11.53 -24.66
CA ALA A 289 1.00 -12.09 -25.60
C ALA A 289 1.08 -11.29 -26.90
N GLY A 290 -0.09 -10.89 -27.45
CA GLY A 290 -0.18 -10.04 -28.63
C GLY A 290 0.44 -8.65 -28.44
N ILE A 291 0.29 -8.08 -27.25
CA ILE A 291 0.88 -6.78 -26.91
C ILE A 291 2.39 -6.90 -26.72
N VAL A 292 2.85 -7.90 -25.97
CA VAL A 292 4.28 -8.05 -25.63
C VAL A 292 5.10 -8.43 -26.86
N GLY A 293 4.62 -9.38 -27.65
CA GLY A 293 5.26 -9.86 -28.88
C GLY A 293 6.67 -10.44 -28.66
N GLY A 294 6.82 -11.76 -28.73
CA GLY A 294 8.13 -12.42 -28.62
C GLY A 294 8.53 -12.88 -27.21
N SER A 295 9.83 -13.20 -27.04
CA SER A 295 10.37 -13.76 -25.80
C SER A 295 10.45 -12.72 -24.66
N LEU A 296 10.14 -13.18 -23.45
CA LEU A 296 10.31 -12.44 -22.20
C LEU A 296 11.71 -12.64 -21.54
N ASP A 297 12.68 -13.21 -22.26
CA ASP A 297 14.04 -13.37 -21.74
C ASP A 297 14.65 -12.02 -21.38
N GLY A 298 15.30 -11.92 -20.22
CA GLY A 298 15.88 -10.68 -19.73
C GLY A 298 14.84 -9.61 -19.34
N THR A 299 13.55 -9.99 -19.15
CA THR A 299 12.48 -9.08 -18.75
C THR A 299 12.20 -9.21 -17.27
N GLU A 300 11.96 -8.09 -16.61
CA GLU A 300 11.40 -7.98 -15.25
C GLU A 300 9.96 -7.48 -15.37
N GLY A 301 9.01 -8.25 -14.82
CA GLY A 301 7.59 -7.94 -14.86
C GLY A 301 7.15 -7.21 -13.57
N PHE A 302 6.55 -6.04 -13.72
CA PHE A 302 6.00 -5.26 -12.62
C PHE A 302 4.48 -5.20 -12.72
N LEU A 303 3.78 -5.57 -11.64
CA LEU A 303 2.32 -5.64 -11.59
C LEU A 303 1.78 -4.72 -10.50
N CYS A 304 0.83 -3.86 -10.84
CA CYS A 304 0.10 -3.05 -9.86
C CYS A 304 -1.37 -2.89 -10.26
N GLY A 305 -2.27 -3.07 -9.30
CA GLY A 305 -3.71 -2.95 -9.54
C GLY A 305 -4.55 -3.77 -8.57
N PRO A 306 -5.86 -3.97 -8.88
CA PRO A 306 -6.76 -4.77 -8.06
C PRO A 306 -6.28 -6.22 -7.89
N PRO A 307 -6.52 -6.86 -6.72
CA PRO A 307 -5.98 -8.20 -6.42
C PRO A 307 -6.35 -9.28 -7.45
N ALA A 308 -7.57 -9.27 -7.99
CA ALA A 308 -8.01 -10.23 -9.00
C ALA A 308 -7.27 -10.03 -10.33
N PHE A 309 -7.12 -8.77 -10.76
CA PHE A 309 -6.34 -8.40 -11.95
C PHE A 309 -4.89 -8.86 -11.83
N MET A 310 -4.24 -8.54 -10.72
CA MET A 310 -2.84 -8.92 -10.48
C MET A 310 -2.65 -10.44 -10.47
N ALA A 311 -3.58 -11.19 -9.88
CA ALA A 311 -3.52 -12.65 -9.87
C ALA A 311 -3.61 -13.23 -11.29
N GLY A 312 -4.52 -12.69 -12.12
CA GLY A 312 -4.67 -13.06 -13.53
C GLY A 312 -3.40 -12.74 -14.34
N MET A 313 -2.89 -11.52 -14.21
CA MET A 313 -1.67 -11.09 -14.93
C MET A 313 -0.42 -11.86 -14.49
N ALA A 314 -0.29 -12.16 -13.21
CA ALA A 314 0.82 -13.00 -12.73
C ALA A 314 0.73 -14.45 -13.25
N ALA A 315 -0.47 -14.98 -13.45
CA ALA A 315 -0.65 -16.29 -14.09
C ALA A 315 -0.30 -16.22 -15.58
N ALA A 316 -0.81 -15.21 -16.30
CA ALA A 316 -0.52 -14.98 -17.71
C ALA A 316 0.99 -14.83 -17.97
N LEU A 317 1.70 -14.02 -17.18
CA LEU A 317 3.16 -13.87 -17.31
C LEU A 317 3.92 -15.19 -17.12
N ARG A 318 3.47 -16.04 -16.18
CA ARG A 318 4.08 -17.37 -16.00
C ARG A 318 3.76 -18.29 -17.19
N GLY A 319 2.54 -18.24 -17.73
CA GLY A 319 2.16 -18.95 -18.96
C GLY A 319 3.02 -18.56 -20.16
N LEU A 320 3.38 -17.27 -20.25
CA LEU A 320 4.29 -16.73 -21.26
C LEU A 320 5.78 -16.98 -20.95
N GLY A 321 6.11 -17.76 -19.91
CA GLY A 321 7.46 -18.18 -19.59
C GLY A 321 8.24 -17.25 -18.66
N LEU A 322 7.64 -16.19 -18.10
CA LEU A 322 8.36 -15.32 -17.15
C LEU A 322 8.48 -16.00 -15.78
N PRO A 323 9.72 -16.26 -15.27
CA PRO A 323 9.90 -16.88 -13.96
C PRO A 323 9.29 -16.06 -12.84
N GLY A 324 8.65 -16.71 -11.85
CA GLY A 324 7.97 -16.02 -10.74
C GLY A 324 8.87 -15.09 -9.92
N ARG A 325 10.20 -15.35 -9.86
CA ARG A 325 11.18 -14.47 -9.19
C ARG A 325 11.40 -13.13 -9.89
N ARG A 326 11.03 -13.05 -11.19
CA ARG A 326 11.07 -11.83 -12.00
C ARG A 326 9.73 -11.13 -12.10
N ILE A 327 8.75 -11.53 -11.29
CA ILE A 327 7.44 -10.89 -11.20
C ILE A 327 7.37 -10.12 -9.89
N HIS A 328 7.45 -8.81 -9.97
CA HIS A 328 7.33 -7.87 -8.86
C HIS A 328 5.90 -7.36 -8.78
N ALA A 329 5.31 -7.37 -7.60
CA ALA A 329 3.90 -7.04 -7.44
C ALA A 329 3.68 -6.16 -6.22
N GLU A 330 3.06 -4.99 -6.42
CA GLU A 330 2.62 -4.10 -5.34
C GLU A 330 1.10 -4.21 -5.18
N ARG A 331 0.65 -4.57 -3.97
CA ARG A 331 -0.77 -4.74 -3.66
C ARG A 331 -1.29 -3.51 -2.94
N PHE A 332 -2.25 -2.84 -3.52
CA PHE A 332 -3.03 -1.86 -2.77
C PHE A 332 -4.00 -2.59 -1.83
N ALA A 333 -3.87 -2.33 -0.52
CA ALA A 333 -4.85 -2.77 0.46
C ALA A 333 -6.04 -1.79 0.42
N TYR A 334 -7.21 -2.28 0.04
CA TYR A 334 -8.48 -1.54 0.11
C TYR A 334 -9.21 -1.91 1.38
#